data_7ab178f31c388926d686904b6d84a6a1
#
_entry.id   7ab178f31c388926d686904b6d84a6a1
#
_cell.length_a   1.000
_cell.length_b   1.000
_cell.length_c   1.000
_cell.angle_alpha   90.00
_cell.angle_beta   90.00
_cell.angle_gamma   90.00
#
_symmetry.space_group_name_H-M   'P 1'
#
loop_
_entity.id
_entity.type
_entity.pdbx_description
1 polymer ?
#
loop_
_entity_poly.entity_id
_entity_poly.type
_entity_poly.pdbx_seq_one_letter_code
_entity_poly.pdbx_strand_id
1 'polypeptide(L)'
;MIERIYILESVDPVIFYGVNNSNMQLIKTLFPKLRIVARGNVMKVIGDEDESELFLKKIREVEKYCEEFNSLSEDVILDIIKGKGPTVVKQENLIIHGMNGKPITARTENQQLLVKAFENNDLVFATGPAGSGKTFVAIALAVKALKNKEVRKIILSRPAVEAGEKLGFLPGEMKDKLDPYLQPLYDALQDMIPAAKLKEYMENNVIQIAPLAFMRGRTLNDAVIILDEAQNTTTHQIKMFLTRLGMNAKMIVTGDVTQIDLPPSTTSGLIQAMQILKGVNGIGKIEFTKKDIVRHKLVQRIVEDYDKFDDKRKKEIKEAKEKKTNIDNN
;
A
#
# COMPACT_ATOMS: atom_id res chain seq x y z
N MET A 1 36.25 12.40 -33.35
CA MET A 1 34.83 12.53 -32.93
C MET A 1 34.10 11.27 -33.41
N ILE A 2 33.49 10.55 -32.48
CA ILE A 2 32.67 9.40 -32.76
C ILE A 2 31.21 9.68 -32.42
N GLU A 3 30.32 8.95 -33.05
CA GLU A 3 28.90 8.98 -32.76
C GLU A 3 28.52 7.64 -32.11
N ARG A 4 27.83 7.70 -30.97
CA ARG A 4 27.29 6.53 -30.27
C ARG A 4 25.79 6.73 -30.04
N ILE A 5 25.06 5.63 -30.04
CA ILE A 5 23.63 5.61 -29.76
C ILE A 5 23.40 4.77 -28.49
N TYR A 6 22.63 5.31 -27.57
CA TYR A 6 22.15 4.62 -26.38
C TYR A 6 20.63 4.55 -26.40
N ILE A 7 20.08 3.39 -26.12
CA ILE A 7 18.63 3.16 -26.09
C ILE A 7 18.24 2.84 -24.64
N LEU A 8 17.31 3.58 -24.09
CA LEU A 8 16.67 3.28 -22.81
C LEU A 8 15.72 2.09 -23.03
N GLU A 9 16.01 0.94 -22.41
CA GLU A 9 15.26 -0.29 -22.64
C GLU A 9 14.28 -0.59 -21.50
N SER A 10 14.65 -0.26 -20.26
CA SER A 10 13.97 -0.74 -19.05
C SER A 10 13.24 0.36 -18.29
N VAL A 11 13.33 1.61 -18.69
CA VAL A 11 12.81 2.77 -17.95
C VAL A 11 11.92 3.65 -18.81
N ASP A 12 10.91 4.28 -18.19
CA ASP A 12 10.11 5.31 -18.84
C ASP A 12 11.00 6.55 -19.11
N PRO A 13 11.14 6.99 -20.38
CA PRO A 13 11.91 8.18 -20.71
C PRO A 13 11.46 9.45 -19.95
N VAL A 14 10.19 9.58 -19.60
CA VAL A 14 9.67 10.71 -18.84
C VAL A 14 10.26 10.75 -17.44
N ILE A 15 10.37 9.59 -16.78
CA ILE A 15 10.98 9.46 -15.45
C ILE A 15 12.48 9.72 -15.54
N PHE A 16 13.14 9.14 -16.56
CA PHE A 16 14.57 9.27 -16.74
C PHE A 16 14.99 10.72 -17.03
N TYR A 17 14.28 11.39 -17.95
CA TYR A 17 14.61 12.77 -18.32
C TYR A 17 14.15 13.81 -17.30
N GLY A 18 13.20 13.45 -16.42
CA GLY A 18 12.62 14.33 -15.40
C GLY A 18 11.62 15.33 -15.97
N VAL A 19 10.94 16.04 -15.07
CA VAL A 19 9.97 17.08 -15.43
C VAL A 19 10.69 18.19 -16.24
N ASN A 20 10.14 18.54 -17.40
CA ASN A 20 10.74 19.52 -18.33
C ASN A 20 12.18 19.16 -18.74
N ASN A 21 12.53 17.88 -18.77
CA ASN A 21 13.87 17.38 -19.08
C ASN A 21 14.97 17.87 -18.10
N SER A 22 14.62 18.18 -16.83
CA SER A 22 15.58 18.71 -15.84
C SER A 22 16.77 17.77 -15.63
N ASN A 23 16.53 16.46 -15.48
CA ASN A 23 17.60 15.47 -15.34
C ASN A 23 18.51 15.41 -16.57
N MET A 24 17.92 15.51 -17.77
CA MET A 24 18.68 15.49 -19.00
C MET A 24 19.53 16.77 -19.18
N GLN A 25 19.04 17.92 -18.73
CA GLN A 25 19.80 19.15 -18.71
C GLN A 25 21.01 19.05 -17.76
N LEU A 26 20.79 18.50 -16.56
CA LEU A 26 21.86 18.23 -15.60
C LEU A 26 22.91 17.29 -16.18
N ILE A 27 22.50 16.17 -16.79
CA ILE A 27 23.43 15.23 -17.44
C ILE A 27 24.26 15.91 -18.51
N LYS A 28 23.67 16.76 -19.36
CA LYS A 28 24.40 17.54 -20.37
C LYS A 28 25.43 18.49 -19.74
N THR A 29 25.09 19.10 -18.60
CA THR A 29 26.02 19.99 -17.88
C THR A 29 27.21 19.24 -17.30
N LEU A 30 27.02 17.98 -16.92
CA LEU A 30 28.08 17.14 -16.35
C LEU A 30 29.02 16.55 -17.41
N PHE A 31 28.60 16.53 -18.69
CA PHE A 31 29.42 16.10 -19.83
C PHE A 31 29.55 17.21 -20.91
N PRO A 32 30.19 18.34 -20.58
CA PRO A 32 30.21 19.52 -21.45
C PRO A 32 30.97 19.31 -22.77
N LYS A 33 31.81 18.30 -22.86
CA LYS A 33 32.57 17.94 -24.07
C LYS A 33 31.76 17.08 -25.05
N LEU A 34 30.59 16.60 -24.64
CA LEU A 34 29.75 15.77 -25.47
C LEU A 34 28.53 16.54 -25.99
N ARG A 35 28.24 16.35 -27.28
CA ARG A 35 26.95 16.79 -27.81
C ARG A 35 25.93 15.67 -27.67
N ILE A 36 24.95 15.86 -26.75
CA ILE A 36 23.96 14.87 -26.41
C ILE A 36 22.57 15.31 -26.92
N VAL A 37 21.93 14.48 -27.74
CA VAL A 37 20.58 14.69 -28.26
C VAL A 37 19.73 13.50 -27.86
N ALA A 38 18.64 13.74 -27.11
CA ALA A 38 17.70 12.74 -26.68
C ALA A 38 16.33 12.95 -27.36
N ARG A 39 15.74 11.87 -27.89
CA ARG A 39 14.39 11.86 -28.48
C ARG A 39 13.71 10.52 -28.16
N GLY A 40 12.59 10.56 -27.45
CA GLY A 40 11.93 9.34 -26.96
C GLY A 40 12.87 8.52 -26.08
N ASN A 41 13.06 7.25 -26.37
CA ASN A 41 13.98 6.38 -25.65
C ASN A 41 15.40 6.33 -26.22
N VAL A 42 15.72 7.13 -27.25
CA VAL A 42 17.01 7.11 -27.94
C VAL A 42 17.83 8.34 -27.55
N MET A 43 19.07 8.13 -27.11
CA MET A 43 20.08 9.15 -26.87
C MET A 43 21.23 9.00 -27.87
N LYS A 44 21.50 10.05 -28.61
CA LYS A 44 22.63 10.18 -29.56
C LYS A 44 23.70 11.02 -28.92
N VAL A 45 24.92 10.50 -28.86
CA VAL A 45 26.07 11.12 -28.21
C VAL A 45 27.20 11.28 -29.25
N ILE A 46 27.74 12.48 -29.36
CA ILE A 46 28.79 12.81 -30.28
C ILE A 46 29.93 13.48 -29.51
N GLY A 47 31.14 12.96 -29.61
CA GLY A 47 32.28 13.50 -28.92
C GLY A 47 33.55 12.70 -29.07
N ASP A 48 34.46 12.84 -28.12
CA ASP A 48 35.67 12.03 -28.01
C ASP A 48 35.34 10.59 -27.57
N GLU A 49 36.22 9.63 -27.92
CA GLU A 49 35.95 8.21 -27.67
C GLU A 49 35.90 7.90 -26.17
N ASP A 50 36.93 8.31 -25.42
CA ASP A 50 37.06 8.03 -24.00
C ASP A 50 35.89 8.67 -23.20
N GLU A 51 35.54 9.91 -23.53
CA GLU A 51 34.45 10.65 -22.88
C GLU A 51 33.06 10.01 -23.20
N SER A 52 32.92 9.50 -24.45
CA SER A 52 31.70 8.82 -24.88
C SER A 52 31.53 7.47 -24.19
N GLU A 53 32.61 6.71 -23.97
CA GLU A 53 32.58 5.45 -23.22
C GLU A 53 32.24 5.66 -21.74
N LEU A 54 32.87 6.66 -21.13
CA LEU A 54 32.58 7.05 -19.75
C LEU A 54 31.11 7.42 -19.60
N PHE A 55 30.58 8.23 -20.51
CA PHE A 55 29.17 8.60 -20.54
C PHE A 55 28.27 7.39 -20.60
N LEU A 56 28.50 6.47 -21.55
CA LEU A 56 27.66 5.28 -21.71
C LEU A 56 27.69 4.38 -20.49
N LYS A 57 28.86 4.24 -19.85
CA LYS A 57 28.99 3.48 -18.60
C LYS A 57 28.15 4.12 -17.50
N LYS A 58 28.25 5.45 -17.31
CA LYS A 58 27.53 6.18 -16.28
C LYS A 58 26.03 6.21 -16.51
N ILE A 59 25.60 6.36 -17.75
CA ILE A 59 24.17 6.34 -18.09
C ILE A 59 23.55 4.96 -17.82
N ARG A 60 24.28 3.86 -18.07
CA ARG A 60 23.81 2.51 -17.67
C ARG A 60 23.63 2.37 -16.16
N GLU A 61 24.56 2.94 -15.37
CA GLU A 61 24.44 2.95 -13.91
C GLU A 61 23.20 3.76 -13.47
N VAL A 62 22.93 4.90 -14.10
CA VAL A 62 21.75 5.75 -13.86
C VAL A 62 20.47 5.05 -14.29
N GLU A 63 20.44 4.39 -15.45
CA GLU A 63 19.28 3.64 -15.93
C GLU A 63 18.95 2.49 -15.00
N LYS A 64 19.95 1.71 -14.59
CA LYS A 64 19.78 0.62 -13.63
C LYS A 64 19.20 1.11 -12.31
N TYR A 65 19.67 2.24 -11.79
CA TYR A 65 19.09 2.85 -10.60
C TYR A 65 17.62 3.26 -10.84
N CYS A 66 17.34 3.90 -11.97
CA CYS A 66 15.99 4.32 -12.34
C CYS A 66 15.03 3.14 -12.51
N GLU A 67 15.50 2.02 -13.06
CA GLU A 67 14.76 0.77 -13.17
C GLU A 67 14.43 0.19 -11.79
N GLU A 68 15.42 0.12 -10.91
CA GLU A 68 15.28 -0.45 -9.57
C GLU A 68 14.34 0.37 -8.67
N PHE A 69 14.48 1.69 -8.71
CA PHE A 69 13.76 2.60 -7.79
C PHE A 69 12.57 3.32 -8.43
N ASN A 70 12.36 3.19 -9.74
CA ASN A 70 11.33 3.89 -10.53
C ASN A 70 11.30 5.41 -10.24
N SER A 71 12.46 5.98 -9.94
CA SER A 71 12.67 7.41 -9.67
C SER A 71 14.10 7.81 -9.93
N LEU A 72 14.31 9.08 -10.28
CA LEU A 72 15.62 9.63 -10.52
C LEU A 72 15.65 11.09 -10.09
N SER A 73 16.42 11.39 -9.04
CA SER A 73 16.64 12.75 -8.56
C SER A 73 17.99 13.31 -9.03
N GLU A 74 18.11 14.62 -9.05
CA GLU A 74 19.36 15.31 -9.44
C GLU A 74 20.55 14.90 -8.56
N ASP A 75 20.33 14.74 -7.25
CA ASP A 75 21.38 14.33 -6.31
C ASP A 75 21.91 12.93 -6.63
N VAL A 76 21.04 12.00 -6.98
CA VAL A 76 21.40 10.63 -7.38
C VAL A 76 22.21 10.64 -8.67
N ILE A 77 21.82 11.45 -9.67
CA ILE A 77 22.58 11.60 -10.92
C ILE A 77 23.98 12.12 -10.62
N LEU A 78 24.09 13.14 -9.77
CA LEU A 78 25.38 13.72 -9.37
C LEU A 78 26.29 12.70 -8.69
N ASP A 79 25.74 11.91 -7.76
CA ASP A 79 26.51 10.90 -7.02
C ASP A 79 27.00 9.77 -7.92
N ILE A 80 26.13 9.25 -8.80
CA ILE A 80 26.51 8.19 -9.75
C ILE A 80 27.60 8.70 -10.72
N ILE A 81 27.41 9.89 -11.32
CA ILE A 81 28.35 10.40 -12.31
C ILE A 81 29.71 10.75 -11.67
N LYS A 82 29.71 11.32 -10.46
CA LYS A 82 30.92 11.62 -9.71
C LYS A 82 31.63 10.39 -9.13
N GLY A 83 31.09 9.20 -9.32
CA GLY A 83 31.71 7.94 -8.87
C GLY A 83 31.65 7.71 -7.37
N LYS A 84 30.85 8.48 -6.63
CA LYS A 84 30.66 8.28 -5.18
C LYS A 84 29.79 7.05 -4.88
N GLY A 85 29.27 6.37 -5.91
CA GLY A 85 28.16 5.46 -5.80
C GLY A 85 26.87 6.25 -5.50
N PRO A 86 25.70 5.84 -5.97
CA PRO A 86 24.51 6.51 -5.50
C PRO A 86 24.60 6.46 -3.99
N THR A 87 24.53 7.61 -3.33
CA THR A 87 24.18 7.65 -1.93
C THR A 87 22.76 7.13 -1.90
N VAL A 88 22.65 5.80 -1.96
CA VAL A 88 21.45 5.12 -1.51
C VAL A 88 21.39 5.53 -0.05
N VAL A 89 20.77 6.67 0.21
CA VAL A 89 20.13 6.86 1.48
C VAL A 89 19.21 5.65 1.51
N LYS A 90 19.69 4.56 2.12
CA LYS A 90 18.81 3.51 2.60
C LYS A 90 17.83 4.30 3.45
N GLN A 91 16.73 4.74 2.82
CA GLN A 91 15.66 5.34 3.58
C GLN A 91 15.26 4.20 4.49
N GLU A 92 15.75 4.28 5.72
CA GLU A 92 15.41 3.32 6.74
C GLU A 92 13.90 3.18 6.65
N ASN A 93 13.46 1.92 6.44
CA ASN A 93 12.04 1.60 6.33
C ASN A 93 11.33 1.92 4.99
N LEU A 94 12.05 2.11 3.89
CA LEU A 94 11.45 2.21 2.57
C LEU A 94 10.74 0.89 2.21
N ILE A 95 9.48 0.98 1.79
CA ILE A 95 8.72 -0.15 1.28
C ILE A 95 8.79 -0.16 -0.25
N ILE A 96 8.34 0.91 -0.89
CA ILE A 96 8.39 1.12 -2.35
C ILE A 96 8.50 2.60 -2.69
N HIS A 97 8.82 2.90 -3.94
CA HIS A 97 8.56 4.21 -4.53
C HIS A 97 7.18 4.22 -5.20
N GLY A 98 6.36 5.16 -4.81
CA GLY A 98 5.03 5.42 -5.38
C GLY A 98 5.07 6.34 -6.59
N MET A 99 3.96 7.06 -6.80
CA MET A 99 3.85 8.02 -7.90
C MET A 99 4.91 9.13 -7.81
N ASN A 100 5.46 9.51 -8.98
CA ASN A 100 6.49 10.55 -9.10
C ASN A 100 7.74 10.28 -8.23
N GLY A 101 8.07 9.01 -7.97
CA GLY A 101 9.21 8.64 -7.15
C GLY A 101 9.06 8.93 -5.66
N LYS A 102 7.87 9.31 -5.18
CA LYS A 102 7.62 9.60 -3.77
C LYS A 102 7.86 8.35 -2.91
N PRO A 103 8.76 8.39 -1.92
CA PRO A 103 9.04 7.23 -1.09
C PRO A 103 7.83 6.90 -0.18
N ILE A 104 7.42 5.65 -0.19
CA ILE A 104 6.45 5.08 0.73
C ILE A 104 7.21 4.27 1.76
N THR A 105 7.20 4.76 3.00
CA THR A 105 8.02 4.23 4.10
C THR A 105 7.14 3.74 5.25
N ALA A 106 7.63 2.75 5.98
CA ALA A 106 7.06 2.33 7.27
C ALA A 106 7.47 3.36 8.35
N ARG A 107 6.58 4.31 8.64
CA ARG A 107 6.84 5.50 9.47
C ARG A 107 6.85 5.21 10.96
N THR A 108 6.12 4.19 11.41
CA THR A 108 6.01 3.83 12.83
C THR A 108 6.60 2.45 13.08
N GLU A 109 6.90 2.17 14.34
CA GLU A 109 7.45 0.88 14.75
C GLU A 109 6.52 -0.28 14.35
N ASN A 110 5.21 -0.15 14.57
CA ASN A 110 4.26 -1.20 14.21
C ASN A 110 4.10 -1.36 12.69
N GLN A 111 4.28 -0.29 11.90
CA GLN A 111 4.35 -0.43 10.44
C GLN A 111 5.60 -1.21 10.02
N GLN A 112 6.75 -0.99 10.67
CA GLN A 112 7.98 -1.76 10.42
C GLN A 112 7.84 -3.22 10.85
N LEU A 113 7.17 -3.47 11.98
CA LEU A 113 6.84 -4.82 12.41
C LEU A 113 5.90 -5.53 11.43
N LEU A 114 4.94 -4.81 10.82
CA LEU A 114 4.09 -5.37 9.77
C LEU A 114 4.90 -5.79 8.54
N VAL A 115 5.88 -4.97 8.12
CA VAL A 115 6.80 -5.33 7.01
C VAL A 115 7.52 -6.63 7.33
N LYS A 116 8.17 -6.72 8.50
CA LYS A 116 8.89 -7.93 8.95
C LYS A 116 7.97 -9.14 9.09
N ALA A 117 6.76 -8.94 9.62
CA ALA A 117 5.80 -10.02 9.77
C ALA A 117 5.34 -10.57 8.40
N PHE A 118 5.13 -9.70 7.41
CA PHE A 118 4.79 -10.10 6.05
C PHE A 118 5.89 -10.92 5.37
N GLU A 119 7.15 -10.57 5.59
CA GLU A 119 8.30 -11.33 5.05
C GLU A 119 8.36 -12.75 5.62
N ASN A 120 8.07 -12.92 6.91
CA ASN A 120 8.29 -14.16 7.64
C ASN A 120 7.05 -15.06 7.83
N ASN A 121 5.86 -14.64 7.38
CA ASN A 121 4.63 -15.39 7.56
C ASN A 121 3.82 -15.45 6.28
N ASP A 122 2.94 -16.46 6.18
CA ASP A 122 1.99 -16.61 5.07
C ASP A 122 0.69 -15.85 5.33
N LEU A 123 0.31 -15.68 6.60
CA LEU A 123 -0.84 -14.93 7.04
C LEU A 123 -0.45 -13.91 8.11
N VAL A 124 -0.86 -12.65 7.94
CA VAL A 124 -0.64 -11.61 8.95
C VAL A 124 -1.95 -10.92 9.30
N PHE A 125 -2.25 -10.85 10.60
CA PHE A 125 -3.30 -9.99 11.14
C PHE A 125 -2.69 -8.66 11.58
N ALA A 126 -3.19 -7.56 11.04
CA ALA A 126 -2.79 -6.19 11.37
C ALA A 126 -4.00 -5.43 11.91
N THR A 127 -4.12 -5.34 13.24
CA THR A 127 -5.28 -4.76 13.92
C THR A 127 -4.93 -3.46 14.65
N GLY A 128 -5.90 -2.59 14.86
CA GLY A 128 -5.75 -1.34 15.61
C GLY A 128 -6.52 -0.17 15.02
N PRO A 129 -6.34 1.04 15.57
CA PRO A 129 -7.20 2.18 15.26
C PRO A 129 -7.11 2.65 13.81
N ALA A 130 -8.21 3.25 13.33
CA ALA A 130 -8.25 3.87 12.01
C ALA A 130 -7.21 5.01 11.89
N GLY A 131 -6.63 5.16 10.68
CA GLY A 131 -5.58 6.16 10.42
C GLY A 131 -4.17 5.76 10.86
N SER A 132 -3.95 4.53 11.35
CA SER A 132 -2.60 4.00 11.64
C SER A 132 -1.86 3.47 10.40
N GLY A 133 -2.49 3.49 9.21
CA GLY A 133 -1.87 3.12 7.95
C GLY A 133 -1.82 1.62 7.65
N LYS A 134 -2.54 0.78 8.39
CA LYS A 134 -2.57 -0.69 8.21
C LYS A 134 -2.82 -1.11 6.76
N THR A 135 -3.92 -0.66 6.21
CA THR A 135 -4.35 -0.98 4.84
C THR A 135 -3.39 -0.42 3.80
N PHE A 136 -2.95 0.82 3.99
CA PHE A 136 -1.99 1.47 3.09
C PHE A 136 -0.65 0.73 3.02
N VAL A 137 -0.09 0.36 4.19
CA VAL A 137 1.16 -0.43 4.26
C VAL A 137 0.96 -1.83 3.68
N ALA A 138 -0.18 -2.49 3.95
CA ALA A 138 -0.49 -3.80 3.38
C ALA A 138 -0.53 -3.74 1.85
N ILE A 139 -1.17 -2.72 1.26
CA ILE A 139 -1.21 -2.53 -0.20
C ILE A 139 0.19 -2.22 -0.75
N ALA A 140 0.99 -1.41 -0.05
CA ALA A 140 2.36 -1.12 -0.46
C ALA A 140 3.23 -2.39 -0.51
N LEU A 141 3.09 -3.29 0.47
CA LEU A 141 3.76 -4.59 0.48
C LEU A 141 3.31 -5.49 -0.68
N ALA A 142 2.01 -5.50 -0.99
CA ALA A 142 1.47 -6.24 -2.12
C ALA A 142 2.01 -5.71 -3.46
N VAL A 143 2.06 -4.40 -3.63
CA VAL A 143 2.61 -3.76 -4.83
C VAL A 143 4.11 -4.03 -4.95
N LYS A 144 4.86 -4.01 -3.83
CA LYS A 144 6.28 -4.39 -3.79
C LYS A 144 6.47 -5.82 -4.29
N ALA A 145 5.71 -6.77 -3.73
CA ALA A 145 5.80 -8.19 -4.12
C ALA A 145 5.44 -8.41 -5.61
N LEU A 146 4.45 -7.69 -6.14
CA LEU A 146 4.09 -7.74 -7.56
C LEU A 146 5.21 -7.15 -8.45
N LYS A 147 5.76 -5.98 -8.11
CA LYS A 147 6.88 -5.35 -8.84
C LYS A 147 8.13 -6.24 -8.85
N ASN A 148 8.42 -6.89 -7.73
CA ASN A 148 9.53 -7.84 -7.59
C ASN A 148 9.28 -9.20 -8.25
N LYS A 149 8.09 -9.42 -8.85
CA LYS A 149 7.67 -10.70 -9.45
C LYS A 149 7.66 -11.88 -8.46
N GLU A 150 7.55 -11.59 -7.16
CA GLU A 150 7.38 -12.60 -6.11
C GLU A 150 6.00 -13.25 -6.20
N VAL A 151 5.01 -12.48 -6.66
CA VAL A 151 3.64 -12.93 -6.92
C VAL A 151 3.17 -12.43 -8.29
N ARG A 152 2.10 -13.04 -8.80
CA ARG A 152 1.51 -12.69 -10.10
C ARG A 152 0.27 -11.83 -9.97
N LYS A 153 -0.34 -11.78 -8.78
CA LYS A 153 -1.63 -11.12 -8.56
C LYS A 153 -1.69 -10.41 -7.22
N ILE A 154 -2.49 -9.35 -7.19
CA ILE A 154 -2.97 -8.71 -5.95
C ILE A 154 -4.47 -8.85 -5.91
N ILE A 155 -5.00 -9.32 -4.78
CA ILE A 155 -6.44 -9.49 -4.58
C ILE A 155 -6.83 -8.72 -3.33
N LEU A 156 -7.61 -7.66 -3.52
CA LEU A 156 -8.12 -6.81 -2.45
C LEU A 156 -9.58 -7.10 -2.21
N SER A 157 -9.96 -7.30 -0.98
CA SER A 157 -11.32 -7.60 -0.58
C SER A 157 -11.73 -6.80 0.65
N ARG A 158 -13.01 -6.50 0.73
CA ARG A 158 -13.63 -5.83 1.86
C ARG A 158 -15.03 -6.40 2.09
N PRO A 159 -15.48 -6.62 3.34
CA PRO A 159 -16.86 -6.98 3.60
C PRO A 159 -17.77 -5.81 3.19
N ALA A 160 -18.84 -6.12 2.48
CA ALA A 160 -19.89 -5.15 2.23
C ALA A 160 -20.74 -5.09 3.50
N VAL A 161 -20.58 -4.04 4.31
CA VAL A 161 -21.37 -3.82 5.51
C VAL A 161 -22.30 -2.63 5.24
N GLU A 162 -23.58 -2.83 5.52
CA GLU A 162 -24.56 -1.75 5.47
C GLU A 162 -24.37 -0.86 6.70
N ALA A 163 -23.57 0.20 6.59
CA ALA A 163 -23.43 1.22 7.62
C ALA A 163 -24.70 2.09 7.69
N GLY A 164 -25.78 1.52 8.23
CA GLY A 164 -27.05 2.25 8.42
C GLY A 164 -27.92 2.43 7.18
N GLU A 165 -27.39 2.32 5.98
CA GLU A 165 -28.12 2.36 4.71
C GLU A 165 -28.17 0.96 4.10
N LYS A 166 -29.38 0.44 3.91
CA LYS A 166 -29.55 -0.86 3.27
C LYS A 166 -29.18 -0.76 1.80
N LEU A 167 -28.13 -1.48 1.37
CA LEU A 167 -27.68 -1.57 -0.03
C LEU A 167 -28.83 -1.81 -1.03
N GLY A 168 -29.91 -2.44 -0.59
CA GLY A 168 -31.11 -2.69 -1.38
C GLY A 168 -31.86 -1.43 -1.82
N PHE A 169 -31.71 -0.29 -1.15
CA PHE A 169 -32.40 0.97 -1.47
C PHE A 169 -31.62 1.90 -2.40
N LEU A 170 -30.35 1.64 -2.67
CA LEU A 170 -29.58 2.44 -3.62
C LEU A 170 -29.96 2.07 -5.07
N PRO A 171 -30.18 3.04 -5.97
CA PRO A 171 -30.41 2.78 -7.38
C PRO A 171 -29.12 2.29 -8.07
N GLY A 172 -29.24 1.49 -9.14
CA GLY A 172 -28.12 1.00 -9.93
C GLY A 172 -27.83 -0.49 -9.77
N GLU A 173 -26.89 -0.99 -10.57
CA GLU A 173 -26.44 -2.38 -10.49
C GLU A 173 -25.68 -2.65 -9.18
N MET A 174 -25.57 -3.92 -8.76
CA MET A 174 -24.89 -4.32 -7.53
C MET A 174 -23.44 -3.81 -7.49
N LYS A 175 -22.78 -3.75 -8.64
CA LYS A 175 -21.42 -3.24 -8.77
C LYS A 175 -21.34 -1.76 -8.40
N ASP A 176 -22.23 -0.94 -8.94
CA ASP A 176 -22.25 0.51 -8.70
C ASP A 176 -22.51 0.84 -7.22
N LYS A 177 -23.29 -0.01 -6.55
CA LYS A 177 -23.57 0.12 -5.11
C LYS A 177 -22.39 -0.24 -4.22
N LEU A 178 -21.51 -1.13 -4.67
CA LEU A 178 -20.36 -1.62 -3.92
C LEU A 178 -19.10 -0.78 -4.16
N ASP A 179 -18.98 -0.13 -5.32
CA ASP A 179 -17.79 0.66 -5.69
C ASP A 179 -17.41 1.73 -4.66
N PRO A 180 -18.34 2.49 -4.04
CA PRO A 180 -17.99 3.47 -3.01
C PRO A 180 -17.29 2.86 -1.79
N TYR A 181 -17.64 1.63 -1.41
CA TYR A 181 -16.99 0.92 -0.29
C TYR A 181 -15.58 0.43 -0.63
N LEU A 182 -15.28 0.26 -1.91
CA LEU A 182 -13.98 -0.19 -2.40
C LEU A 182 -13.06 0.99 -2.78
N GLN A 183 -13.61 2.22 -2.86
CA GLN A 183 -12.88 3.41 -3.26
C GLN A 183 -11.57 3.64 -2.48
N PRO A 184 -11.51 3.46 -1.13
CA PRO A 184 -10.26 3.63 -0.40
C PRO A 184 -9.12 2.69 -0.83
N LEU A 185 -9.47 1.52 -1.37
CA LEU A 185 -8.48 0.56 -1.91
C LEU A 185 -7.95 1.04 -3.27
N TYR A 186 -8.83 1.61 -4.10
CA TYR A 186 -8.42 2.23 -5.37
C TYR A 186 -7.49 3.42 -5.13
N ASP A 187 -7.86 4.30 -4.20
CA ASP A 187 -7.08 5.49 -3.87
C ASP A 187 -5.66 5.13 -3.42
N ALA A 188 -5.54 4.12 -2.54
CA ALA A 188 -4.23 3.64 -2.09
C ALA A 188 -3.40 3.05 -3.24
N LEU A 189 -4.00 2.33 -4.18
CA LEU A 189 -3.30 1.82 -5.36
C LEU A 189 -2.84 2.94 -6.30
N GLN A 190 -3.64 3.99 -6.47
CA GLN A 190 -3.31 5.15 -7.31
C GLN A 190 -2.11 5.95 -6.78
N ASP A 191 -1.89 5.95 -5.47
CA ASP A 191 -0.68 6.53 -4.87
C ASP A 191 0.62 5.75 -5.22
N MET A 192 0.48 4.48 -5.64
CA MET A 192 1.59 3.54 -5.81
C MET A 192 1.85 3.13 -7.27
N ILE A 193 0.82 3.19 -8.10
CA ILE A 193 0.82 2.70 -9.49
C ILE A 193 0.26 3.77 -10.42
N PRO A 194 0.94 4.11 -11.53
CA PRO A 194 0.42 5.04 -12.52
C PRO A 194 -0.97 4.62 -13.04
N ALA A 195 -1.89 5.59 -13.21
CA ALA A 195 -3.28 5.32 -13.55
C ALA A 195 -3.45 4.42 -14.80
N ALA A 196 -2.66 4.67 -15.85
CA ALA A 196 -2.70 3.84 -17.06
C ALA A 196 -2.30 2.38 -16.77
N LYS A 197 -1.25 2.18 -15.95
CA LYS A 197 -0.78 0.84 -15.58
C LYS A 197 -1.73 0.14 -14.61
N LEU A 198 -2.33 0.89 -13.70
CA LEU A 198 -3.34 0.34 -12.79
C LEU A 198 -4.56 -0.17 -13.59
N LYS A 199 -5.02 0.62 -14.57
CA LYS A 199 -6.10 0.22 -15.47
C LYS A 199 -5.75 -1.08 -16.22
N GLU A 200 -4.56 -1.14 -16.84
CA GLU A 200 -4.05 -2.34 -17.51
C GLU A 200 -4.04 -3.57 -16.59
N TYR A 201 -3.54 -3.40 -15.35
CA TYR A 201 -3.49 -4.49 -14.37
C TYR A 201 -4.88 -4.99 -13.97
N MET A 202 -5.85 -4.10 -13.88
CA MET A 202 -7.24 -4.46 -13.57
C MET A 202 -7.92 -5.17 -14.76
N GLU A 203 -7.76 -4.68 -15.96
CA GLU A 203 -8.28 -5.30 -17.19
C GLU A 203 -7.72 -6.71 -17.40
N ASN A 204 -6.43 -6.90 -17.10
CA ASN A 204 -5.76 -8.20 -17.20
C ASN A 204 -5.92 -9.09 -15.96
N ASN A 205 -6.75 -8.69 -14.97
CA ASN A 205 -6.94 -9.41 -13.71
C ASN A 205 -5.64 -9.68 -12.91
N VAL A 206 -4.61 -8.85 -13.09
CA VAL A 206 -3.40 -8.85 -12.26
C VAL A 206 -3.72 -8.22 -10.90
N ILE A 207 -4.52 -7.16 -10.88
CA ILE A 207 -5.07 -6.57 -9.66
C ILE A 207 -6.59 -6.74 -9.69
N GLN A 208 -7.14 -7.34 -8.64
CA GLN A 208 -8.56 -7.59 -8.49
C GLN A 208 -9.05 -6.93 -7.19
N ILE A 209 -10.10 -6.13 -7.29
CA ILE A 209 -10.78 -5.57 -6.13
C ILE A 209 -12.21 -6.09 -6.17
N ALA A 210 -12.62 -6.81 -5.12
CA ALA A 210 -13.93 -7.43 -5.10
C ALA A 210 -14.46 -7.59 -3.66
N PRO A 211 -15.79 -7.49 -3.47
CA PRO A 211 -16.42 -7.79 -2.19
C PRO A 211 -16.10 -9.19 -1.71
N LEU A 212 -16.06 -9.37 -0.39
CA LEU A 212 -15.72 -10.64 0.26
C LEU A 212 -16.55 -11.83 -0.25
N ALA A 213 -17.82 -11.63 -0.56
CA ALA A 213 -18.71 -12.68 -1.06
C ALA A 213 -18.21 -13.35 -2.36
N PHE A 214 -17.49 -12.61 -3.20
CA PHE A 214 -16.94 -13.10 -4.47
C PHE A 214 -15.68 -13.96 -4.32
N MET A 215 -15.18 -14.13 -3.08
CA MET A 215 -14.03 -15.00 -2.79
C MET A 215 -14.44 -16.46 -2.57
N ARG A 216 -15.74 -16.73 -2.44
CA ARG A 216 -16.24 -18.09 -2.17
C ARG A 216 -15.92 -19.05 -3.31
N GLY A 217 -15.43 -20.25 -2.98
CA GLY A 217 -15.12 -21.30 -3.96
C GLY A 217 -13.82 -21.10 -4.75
N ARG A 218 -13.08 -20.03 -4.50
CA ARG A 218 -11.79 -19.76 -5.17
C ARG A 218 -10.63 -20.35 -4.37
N THR A 219 -9.54 -20.64 -5.06
CA THR A 219 -8.20 -20.87 -4.48
C THR A 219 -7.28 -19.82 -5.08
N LEU A 220 -6.62 -19.04 -4.25
CA LEU A 220 -5.88 -17.85 -4.65
C LEU A 220 -4.38 -18.14 -4.59
N ASN A 221 -3.84 -18.62 -5.70
CA ASN A 221 -2.42 -18.97 -5.85
C ASN A 221 -1.62 -17.79 -6.41
N ASP A 222 -0.30 -17.79 -6.15
CA ASP A 222 0.67 -16.81 -6.66
C ASP A 222 0.21 -15.35 -6.43
N ALA A 223 -0.31 -15.05 -5.25
CA ALA A 223 -0.98 -13.79 -4.97
C ALA A 223 -0.65 -13.22 -3.59
N VAL A 224 -0.67 -11.89 -3.47
CA VAL A 224 -0.90 -11.23 -2.18
C VAL A 224 -2.38 -10.90 -2.06
N ILE A 225 -2.99 -11.35 -0.98
CA ILE A 225 -4.42 -11.27 -0.72
C ILE A 225 -4.63 -10.38 0.49
N ILE A 226 -5.47 -9.35 0.37
CA ILE A 226 -5.76 -8.42 1.47
C ILE A 226 -7.25 -8.42 1.75
N LEU A 227 -7.62 -8.64 3.01
CA LEU A 227 -8.96 -8.38 3.53
C LEU A 227 -8.92 -7.15 4.43
N ASP A 228 -9.53 -6.08 3.98
CA ASP A 228 -9.67 -4.84 4.74
C ASP A 228 -10.99 -4.79 5.51
N GLU A 229 -11.04 -4.04 6.62
CA GLU A 229 -12.19 -3.91 7.53
C GLU A 229 -12.74 -5.25 8.02
N ALA A 230 -11.84 -6.19 8.29
CA ALA A 230 -12.19 -7.56 8.62
C ALA A 230 -12.97 -7.71 9.95
N GLN A 231 -12.96 -6.70 10.84
CA GLN A 231 -13.80 -6.68 12.05
C GLN A 231 -15.29 -6.79 11.72
N ASN A 232 -15.66 -6.39 10.49
CA ASN A 232 -17.04 -6.43 10.00
C ASN A 232 -17.38 -7.74 9.27
N THR A 233 -16.59 -8.81 9.49
CA THR A 233 -16.90 -10.14 9.00
C THR A 233 -17.56 -10.98 10.10
N THR A 234 -18.47 -11.86 9.70
CA THR A 234 -18.94 -12.95 10.57
C THR A 234 -17.89 -14.06 10.65
N THR A 235 -18.04 -14.96 11.63
CA THR A 235 -17.19 -16.16 11.78
C THR A 235 -17.13 -17.01 10.51
N HIS A 236 -18.26 -17.20 9.85
CA HIS A 236 -18.32 -17.98 8.62
C HIS A 236 -17.61 -17.28 7.45
N GLN A 237 -17.73 -15.96 7.36
CA GLN A 237 -17.10 -15.18 6.31
C GLN A 237 -15.56 -15.16 6.45
N ILE A 238 -15.04 -14.92 7.66
CA ILE A 238 -13.60 -14.91 7.88
C ILE A 238 -12.99 -16.30 7.64
N LYS A 239 -13.63 -17.36 8.15
CA LYS A 239 -13.18 -18.73 7.90
C LYS A 239 -13.19 -19.07 6.42
N MET A 240 -14.27 -18.71 5.70
CA MET A 240 -14.36 -18.87 4.25
C MET A 240 -13.21 -18.17 3.55
N PHE A 241 -12.87 -16.94 3.93
CA PHE A 241 -11.82 -16.16 3.32
C PHE A 241 -10.42 -16.72 3.61
N LEU A 242 -10.10 -17.00 4.87
CA LEU A 242 -8.79 -17.53 5.27
C LEU A 242 -8.45 -18.85 4.55
N THR A 243 -9.47 -19.66 4.28
CA THR A 243 -9.32 -20.93 3.53
C THR A 243 -9.18 -20.74 2.02
N ARG A 244 -9.08 -19.50 1.51
CA ARG A 244 -8.75 -19.21 0.10
C ARG A 244 -7.27 -19.14 -0.16
N LEU A 245 -6.45 -19.07 0.89
CA LEU A 245 -4.98 -19.04 0.78
C LEU A 245 -4.52 -20.26 -0.02
N GLY A 246 -3.89 -20.02 -1.16
CA GLY A 246 -3.39 -21.02 -2.07
C GLY A 246 -1.87 -21.15 -2.01
N MET A 247 -1.32 -21.90 -2.95
CA MET A 247 0.11 -22.09 -3.04
C MET A 247 0.81 -20.80 -3.47
N ASN A 248 2.00 -20.54 -2.90
CA ASN A 248 2.82 -19.39 -3.21
C ASN A 248 2.06 -18.06 -3.03
N ALA A 249 1.19 -18.00 -2.02
CA ALA A 249 0.39 -16.81 -1.72
C ALA A 249 0.63 -16.34 -0.28
N LYS A 250 0.48 -15.03 -0.07
CA LYS A 250 0.52 -14.39 1.24
C LYS A 250 -0.77 -13.64 1.50
N MET A 251 -1.21 -13.61 2.74
CA MET A 251 -2.47 -12.97 3.12
C MET A 251 -2.25 -11.96 4.25
N ILE A 252 -2.84 -10.77 4.10
CA ILE A 252 -2.88 -9.75 5.15
C ILE A 252 -4.35 -9.46 5.48
N VAL A 253 -4.69 -9.51 6.74
CA VAL A 253 -6.03 -9.19 7.25
C VAL A 253 -5.94 -7.95 8.12
N THR A 254 -6.54 -6.86 7.68
CA THR A 254 -6.55 -5.58 8.41
C THR A 254 -7.91 -5.33 9.05
N GLY A 255 -7.93 -4.64 10.18
CA GLY A 255 -9.18 -4.31 10.85
C GLY A 255 -9.01 -3.45 12.11
N ASP A 256 -10.11 -2.86 12.56
CA ASP A 256 -10.20 -2.10 13.80
C ASP A 256 -11.27 -2.73 14.71
N VAL A 257 -10.84 -3.43 15.73
CA VAL A 257 -11.75 -4.14 16.67
C VAL A 257 -12.61 -3.19 17.51
N THR A 258 -12.35 -1.89 17.46
CA THR A 258 -13.17 -0.87 18.14
C THR A 258 -14.31 -0.33 17.26
N GLN A 259 -14.25 -0.58 15.94
CA GLN A 259 -15.20 -0.08 14.93
C GLN A 259 -15.97 -1.26 14.28
N ILE A 260 -16.75 -1.97 15.11
CA ILE A 260 -17.55 -3.11 14.64
C ILE A 260 -18.97 -2.62 14.33
N ASP A 261 -19.33 -2.68 13.03
CA ASP A 261 -20.65 -2.28 12.51
C ASP A 261 -21.62 -3.47 12.39
N LEU A 262 -21.23 -4.65 12.87
CA LEU A 262 -22.10 -5.83 12.89
C LEU A 262 -23.25 -5.66 13.92
N PRO A 263 -24.38 -6.30 13.69
CA PRO A 263 -25.45 -6.34 14.68
C PRO A 263 -24.94 -6.82 16.05
N PRO A 264 -25.46 -6.27 17.18
CA PRO A 264 -24.96 -6.59 18.53
C PRO A 264 -24.97 -8.08 18.88
N SER A 265 -25.83 -8.87 18.25
CA SER A 265 -25.93 -10.33 18.43
C SER A 265 -24.87 -11.12 17.63
N THR A 266 -24.09 -10.45 16.78
CA THR A 266 -23.14 -11.10 15.88
C THR A 266 -21.72 -10.87 16.37
N THR A 267 -21.00 -11.95 16.63
CA THR A 267 -19.57 -11.86 17.01
C THR A 267 -18.72 -11.57 15.79
N SER A 268 -17.77 -10.64 15.94
CA SER A 268 -16.78 -10.34 14.91
C SER A 268 -15.91 -11.57 14.63
N GLY A 269 -15.91 -11.98 13.37
CA GLY A 269 -15.09 -13.10 12.89
C GLY A 269 -13.60 -12.84 13.06
N LEU A 270 -13.15 -11.59 12.88
CA LEU A 270 -11.75 -11.21 13.07
C LEU A 270 -11.27 -11.51 14.49
N ILE A 271 -12.04 -11.07 15.50
CA ILE A 271 -11.70 -11.31 16.92
C ILE A 271 -11.61 -12.81 17.19
N GLN A 272 -12.60 -13.57 16.73
CA GLN A 272 -12.62 -15.01 16.93
C GLN A 272 -11.48 -15.72 16.19
N ALA A 273 -11.18 -15.36 14.95
CA ALA A 273 -10.07 -15.93 14.18
C ALA A 273 -8.73 -15.69 14.88
N MET A 274 -8.51 -14.49 15.40
CA MET A 274 -7.29 -14.14 16.14
C MET A 274 -7.14 -14.97 17.44
N GLN A 275 -8.22 -15.32 18.09
CA GLN A 275 -8.21 -16.18 19.28
C GLN A 275 -7.92 -17.65 18.90
N ILE A 276 -8.64 -18.19 17.92
CA ILE A 276 -8.51 -19.59 17.47
C ILE A 276 -7.12 -19.88 16.91
N LEU A 277 -6.56 -18.94 16.14
CA LEU A 277 -5.29 -19.10 15.43
C LEU A 277 -4.08 -18.59 16.24
N LYS A 278 -4.24 -18.41 17.54
CA LYS A 278 -3.15 -18.01 18.44
C LYS A 278 -2.10 -19.13 18.51
N GLY A 279 -0.84 -18.80 18.20
CA GLY A 279 0.29 -19.74 18.29
C GLY A 279 0.42 -20.70 17.11
N VAL A 280 -0.33 -20.52 16.03
CA VAL A 280 -0.15 -21.28 14.79
C VAL A 280 1.06 -20.74 14.04
N ASN A 281 2.01 -21.61 13.68
CA ASN A 281 3.19 -21.24 12.90
C ASN A 281 2.80 -20.71 11.52
N GLY A 282 3.53 -19.71 11.02
CA GLY A 282 3.22 -19.05 9.74
C GLY A 282 2.16 -17.95 9.85
N ILE A 283 1.68 -17.64 11.08
CA ILE A 283 0.70 -16.57 11.32
C ILE A 283 1.33 -15.47 12.18
N GLY A 284 1.48 -14.29 11.60
CA GLY A 284 1.91 -13.07 12.29
C GLY A 284 0.73 -12.27 12.83
N LYS A 285 0.93 -11.59 13.96
CA LYS A 285 -0.05 -10.66 14.55
C LYS A 285 0.64 -9.36 14.91
N ILE A 286 0.14 -8.26 14.41
CA ILE A 286 0.63 -6.91 14.70
C ILE A 286 -0.54 -6.08 15.22
N GLU A 287 -0.35 -5.47 16.37
CA GLU A 287 -1.35 -4.63 16.99
C GLU A 287 -0.89 -3.17 16.96
N PHE A 288 -1.55 -2.37 16.15
CA PHE A 288 -1.34 -0.94 16.05
C PHE A 288 -2.01 -0.23 17.22
N THR A 289 -1.40 0.84 17.66
CA THR A 289 -1.84 1.63 18.82
C THR A 289 -2.18 3.06 18.40
N LYS A 290 -2.72 3.87 19.34
CA LYS A 290 -2.95 5.30 19.11
C LYS A 290 -1.67 6.06 18.70
N LYS A 291 -0.47 5.56 19.06
CA LYS A 291 0.82 6.16 18.68
C LYS A 291 1.13 6.04 17.18
N ASP A 292 0.50 5.08 16.50
CA ASP A 292 0.69 4.85 15.07
C ASP A 292 -0.21 5.72 14.20
N ILE A 293 -1.11 6.52 14.80
CA ILE A 293 -2.05 7.35 14.05
C ILE A 293 -1.30 8.53 13.42
N VAL A 294 -1.29 8.55 12.09
CA VAL A 294 -0.73 9.65 11.30
C VAL A 294 -1.88 10.46 10.72
N ARG A 295 -2.26 11.53 11.40
CA ARG A 295 -3.39 12.38 11.00
C ARG A 295 -3.01 13.86 11.07
N HIS A 296 -3.77 14.69 10.36
CA HIS A 296 -3.70 16.14 10.50
C HIS A 296 -4.01 16.54 11.96
N LYS A 297 -3.22 17.46 12.54
CA LYS A 297 -3.35 17.87 13.97
C LYS A 297 -4.77 18.28 14.38
N LEU A 298 -5.49 18.95 13.47
CA LEU A 298 -6.88 19.33 13.71
C LEU A 298 -7.80 18.11 13.81
N VAL A 299 -7.65 17.14 12.91
CA VAL A 299 -8.45 15.90 12.91
C VAL A 299 -8.20 15.11 14.19
N GLN A 300 -6.95 15.07 14.66
CA GLN A 300 -6.62 14.42 15.92
C GLN A 300 -7.38 15.05 17.10
N ARG A 301 -7.40 16.39 17.19
CA ARG A 301 -8.15 17.11 18.22
C ARG A 301 -9.66 16.86 18.13
N ILE A 302 -10.21 16.90 16.92
CA ILE A 302 -11.64 16.62 16.72
C ILE A 302 -12.00 15.23 17.29
N VAL A 303 -11.22 14.19 16.95
CA VAL A 303 -11.47 12.81 17.44
C VAL A 303 -11.35 12.77 18.97
N GLU A 304 -10.31 13.37 19.55
CA GLU A 304 -10.12 13.41 21.01
C GLU A 304 -11.29 14.07 21.74
N ASP A 305 -11.87 15.11 21.19
CA ASP A 305 -12.98 15.82 21.82
C ASP A 305 -14.30 15.05 21.70
N TYR A 306 -14.54 14.35 20.57
CA TYR A 306 -15.66 13.42 20.43
C TYR A 306 -15.52 12.21 21.38
N ASP A 307 -14.34 11.60 21.48
CA ASP A 307 -14.06 10.51 22.43
C ASP A 307 -14.39 10.92 23.87
N LYS A 308 -13.95 12.11 24.29
CA LYS A 308 -14.25 12.66 25.63
C LYS A 308 -15.76 12.84 25.87
N PHE A 309 -16.47 13.34 24.86
CA PHE A 309 -17.91 13.53 24.94
C PHE A 309 -18.64 12.19 25.10
N ASP A 310 -18.28 11.20 24.30
CA ASP A 310 -18.88 9.87 24.35
C ASP A 310 -18.59 9.15 25.67
N ASP A 311 -17.38 9.28 26.19
CA ASP A 311 -17.00 8.72 27.49
C ASP A 311 -17.80 9.36 28.65
N LYS A 312 -18.02 10.69 28.60
CA LYS A 312 -18.84 11.40 29.55
C LYS A 312 -20.29 10.91 29.52
N ARG A 313 -20.85 10.78 28.31
CA ARG A 313 -22.23 10.28 28.10
C ARG A 313 -22.39 8.85 28.60
N LYS A 314 -21.41 7.97 28.34
CA LYS A 314 -21.43 6.58 28.86
C LYS A 314 -21.42 6.53 30.38
N LYS A 315 -20.64 7.38 31.06
CA LYS A 315 -20.60 7.51 32.52
C LYS A 315 -21.97 7.97 33.08
N GLU A 316 -22.54 9.00 32.48
CA GLU A 316 -23.86 9.54 32.90
C GLU A 316 -24.97 8.48 32.77
N ILE A 317 -24.95 7.69 31.65
CA ILE A 317 -25.92 6.61 31.44
C ILE A 317 -25.73 5.48 32.48
N LYS A 318 -24.49 5.16 32.81
CA LYS A 318 -24.19 4.11 33.81
C LYS A 318 -24.66 4.53 35.20
N GLU A 319 -24.36 5.77 35.62
CA GLU A 319 -24.80 6.32 36.89
C GLU A 319 -26.34 6.43 37.00
N ALA A 320 -27.00 6.79 35.87
CA ALA A 320 -28.46 6.84 35.83
C ALA A 320 -29.09 5.42 35.93
N LYS A 321 -28.48 4.40 35.38
CA LYS A 321 -28.93 3.01 35.52
C LYS A 321 -28.74 2.51 36.96
N GLU A 322 -27.59 2.76 37.56
CA GLU A 322 -27.29 2.35 38.93
C GLU A 322 -28.23 3.04 39.95
N LYS A 323 -28.58 4.30 39.74
CA LYS A 323 -29.60 4.99 40.55
C LYS A 323 -30.99 4.39 40.41
N LYS A 324 -31.42 4.01 39.21
CA LYS A 324 -32.72 3.32 39.01
C LYS A 324 -32.78 1.96 39.70
N THR A 325 -31.72 1.16 39.56
CA THR A 325 -31.66 -0.17 40.19
C THR A 325 -31.68 -0.09 41.72
N ASN A 326 -31.11 0.97 42.32
CA ASN A 326 -31.16 1.17 43.79
C ASN A 326 -32.52 1.70 44.29
N ILE A 327 -33.33 2.31 43.42
CA ILE A 327 -34.69 2.76 43.77
C ILE A 327 -35.69 1.57 43.70
N ASP A 328 -35.49 0.65 42.75
CA ASP A 328 -36.38 -0.52 42.58
C ASP A 328 -36.10 -1.63 43.61
N ASN A 329 -35.01 -1.56 44.37
CA ASN A 329 -34.61 -2.51 45.42
C ASN A 329 -34.89 -2.07 46.84
N ASN A 330 -35.51 -0.89 47.04
CA ASN A 330 -36.00 -0.36 48.32
C ASN A 330 -37.54 -0.26 48.28
#